data_85e3217bb31092884aebd13c08b27941
#
_entry.id   85e3217bb31092884aebd13c08b27941
#
_cell.length_a   1.000
_cell.length_b   1.000
_cell.length_c   1.000
_cell.angle_alpha   90.00
_cell.angle_beta   90.00
_cell.angle_gamma   90.00
#
_symmetry.space_group_name_H-M   'P 1'
#
loop_
_entity.id
_entity.type
_entity.pdbx_description
1 polymer ?
#
loop_
_entity_poly.entity_id
_entity_poly.type
_entity_poly.pdbx_seq_one_letter_code
_entity_poly.pdbx_strand_id
1 'polypeptide(L)'
;MKKIFIIWGWVEASNYLNFEEYLLAEEFNPYEERIKNWKDNLLDDLWEWFEVIKIPMPNKWFAEYKYWKIMFEKVFPYFGEENILIWHSLGATFLLKYLNENYLENISGIHLISPAVFDTPDELLGSFTFKNIENYKKYEWITYIYHSKDDDIVSFSDSEYLKNILPKSRFEVFEDIGHFIFNEHLEKLVENIKR
;
A
#
# COMPACT_ATOMS: atom_id res chain seq x y z
N MET A 1 3.02 20.47 -10.73
CA MET A 1 2.09 19.32 -10.75
C MET A 1 2.60 18.32 -9.73
N LYS A 2 1.77 17.96 -8.76
CA LYS A 2 2.13 16.96 -7.74
C LYS A 2 2.13 15.57 -8.38
N LYS A 3 3.10 14.75 -8.00
CA LYS A 3 3.23 13.39 -8.52
C LYS A 3 2.82 12.38 -7.46
N ILE A 4 2.02 11.41 -7.86
CA ILE A 4 1.51 10.34 -7.01
C ILE A 4 2.09 9.02 -7.48
N PHE A 5 2.76 8.31 -6.61
CA PHE A 5 3.33 6.99 -6.87
C PHE A 5 2.52 5.94 -6.12
N ILE A 6 1.89 5.03 -6.87
CA ILE A 6 1.03 3.99 -6.31
C ILE A 6 1.70 2.63 -6.44
N ILE A 7 1.69 1.87 -5.35
CA ILE A 7 1.98 0.45 -5.33
C ILE A 7 0.85 -0.28 -4.59
N TRP A 8 0.48 -1.41 -5.11
CA TRP A 8 -0.36 -2.36 -4.39
C TRP A 8 0.40 -3.66 -4.17
N GLY A 9 0.30 -4.18 -2.96
CA GLY A 9 0.79 -5.49 -2.59
C GLY A 9 -0.18 -6.58 -3.04
N TRP A 10 0.31 -7.81 -3.03
CA TRP A 10 -0.47 -9.03 -3.08
C TRP A 10 -0.04 -9.87 -1.89
N VAL A 11 -0.85 -10.85 -1.54
CA VAL A 11 -0.51 -11.82 -0.51
C VAL A 11 0.72 -12.60 -0.97
N GLU A 12 1.72 -12.71 -0.10
CA GLU A 12 2.83 -13.61 -0.36
C GLU A 12 2.32 -15.04 -0.24
N ALA A 13 2.41 -15.82 -1.32
CA ALA A 13 2.21 -17.25 -1.20
C ALA A 13 3.33 -17.80 -0.31
N SER A 14 2.97 -18.33 0.85
CA SER A 14 3.93 -18.80 1.86
C SER A 14 4.84 -19.93 1.35
N ASN A 15 4.43 -20.60 0.27
CA ASN A 15 5.24 -21.60 -0.44
C ASN A 15 4.64 -21.89 -1.82
N TYR A 16 5.42 -22.59 -2.68
CA TYR A 16 5.00 -22.96 -4.02
C TYR A 16 3.78 -23.92 -4.07
N LEU A 17 3.56 -24.71 -3.04
CA LEU A 17 2.41 -25.64 -2.97
C LEU A 17 1.11 -24.86 -2.81
N ASN A 18 1.06 -23.86 -1.94
CA ASN A 18 -0.11 -23.01 -1.76
C ASN A 18 -0.42 -22.22 -3.04
N PHE A 19 0.60 -21.80 -3.78
CA PHE A 19 0.43 -21.11 -5.05
C PHE A 19 -0.11 -22.04 -6.13
N GLU A 20 0.35 -23.28 -6.20
CA GLU A 20 -0.17 -24.29 -7.12
C GLU A 20 -1.63 -24.63 -6.82
N GLU A 21 -1.97 -24.83 -5.54
CA GLU A 21 -3.37 -25.04 -5.10
C GLU A 21 -4.26 -23.85 -5.46
N TYR A 22 -3.78 -22.64 -5.27
CA TYR A 22 -4.49 -21.42 -5.68
C TYR A 22 -4.75 -21.43 -7.20
N LEU A 23 -3.72 -21.68 -8.02
CA LEU A 23 -3.86 -21.69 -9.48
C LEU A 23 -4.81 -22.78 -9.97
N LEU A 24 -4.85 -23.93 -9.27
CA LEU A 24 -5.76 -25.02 -9.60
C LEU A 24 -7.21 -24.72 -9.21
N ALA A 25 -7.41 -23.91 -8.18
CA ALA A 25 -8.75 -23.52 -7.71
C ALA A 25 -9.31 -22.30 -8.47
N GLU A 26 -8.45 -21.50 -9.11
CA GLU A 26 -8.86 -20.30 -9.82
C GLU A 26 -9.63 -20.66 -11.11
N GLU A 27 -10.86 -20.15 -11.21
CA GLU A 27 -11.64 -20.29 -12.43
C GLU A 27 -11.21 -19.25 -13.47
N PHE A 28 -10.80 -19.70 -14.64
CA PHE A 28 -10.43 -18.81 -15.74
C PHE A 28 -11.62 -18.54 -16.65
N ASN A 29 -12.09 -17.31 -16.67
CA ASN A 29 -13.08 -16.85 -17.64
C ASN A 29 -12.44 -15.80 -18.58
N PRO A 30 -12.16 -16.13 -19.87
CA PRO A 30 -11.52 -15.22 -20.81
C PRO A 30 -12.38 -14.01 -21.21
N TYR A 31 -13.65 -14.01 -20.84
CA TYR A 31 -14.62 -12.93 -21.14
C TYR A 31 -15.00 -12.13 -19.90
N GLU A 32 -14.36 -12.40 -18.76
CA GLU A 32 -14.59 -11.64 -17.55
C GLU A 32 -14.02 -10.23 -17.69
N GLU A 33 -14.88 -9.23 -17.62
CA GLU A 33 -14.43 -7.84 -17.58
C GLU A 33 -13.82 -7.54 -16.21
N ARG A 34 -12.59 -7.07 -16.21
CA ARG A 34 -11.92 -6.62 -15.00
C ARG A 34 -12.68 -5.44 -14.38
N ILE A 35 -13.20 -5.62 -13.19
CA ILE A 35 -13.81 -4.54 -12.41
C ILE A 35 -12.71 -3.52 -12.07
N LYS A 36 -12.92 -2.27 -12.50
CA LYS A 36 -12.04 -1.17 -12.09
C LYS A 36 -12.23 -0.90 -10.61
N ASN A 37 -11.14 -0.59 -9.94
CA ASN A 37 -11.17 -0.18 -8.55
C ASN A 37 -10.59 1.24 -8.38
N TRP A 38 -10.60 1.77 -7.17
CA TRP A 38 -10.14 3.12 -6.85
C TRP A 38 -8.72 3.43 -7.38
N LYS A 39 -7.84 2.44 -7.49
CA LYS A 39 -6.48 2.62 -8.03
C LYS A 39 -6.49 2.88 -9.54
N ASP A 40 -7.50 2.37 -10.22
CA ASP A 40 -7.68 2.60 -11.66
C ASP A 40 -8.34 3.96 -11.91
N ASN A 41 -9.25 4.37 -11.03
CA ASN A 41 -10.03 5.60 -11.15
C ASN A 41 -9.36 6.81 -10.49
N LEU A 42 -8.31 6.64 -9.70
CA LEU A 42 -7.71 7.72 -8.92
C LEU A 42 -7.29 8.93 -9.75
N LEU A 43 -6.80 8.74 -10.97
CA LEU A 43 -6.42 9.85 -11.85
C LEU A 43 -7.66 10.68 -12.24
N ASP A 44 -8.76 10.01 -12.57
CA ASP A 44 -10.03 10.67 -12.94
C ASP A 44 -10.63 11.42 -11.74
N ASP A 45 -10.50 10.86 -10.52
CA ASP A 45 -10.99 11.45 -9.27
C ASP A 45 -10.17 12.68 -8.83
N LEU A 46 -8.89 12.76 -9.20
CA LEU A 46 -7.97 13.83 -8.79
C LEU A 46 -7.87 15.00 -9.76
N TRP A 47 -8.26 14.81 -11.02
CA TRP A 47 -8.23 15.81 -12.09
C TRP A 47 -6.81 16.24 -12.52
N GLU A 48 -6.72 17.31 -13.32
CA GLU A 48 -5.52 17.74 -14.09
C GLU A 48 -4.29 18.18 -13.24
N TRP A 49 -4.42 18.33 -11.93
CA TRP A 49 -3.33 18.84 -11.08
C TRP A 49 -2.34 17.78 -10.59
N PHE A 50 -2.65 16.51 -10.85
CA PHE A 50 -1.86 15.38 -10.38
C PHE A 50 -1.44 14.47 -11.53
N GLU A 51 -0.23 13.92 -11.43
CA GLU A 51 0.26 12.84 -12.28
C GLU A 51 0.29 11.56 -11.46
N VAL A 52 -0.47 10.55 -11.85
CA VAL A 52 -0.54 9.25 -11.16
C VAL A 52 0.34 8.24 -11.86
N ILE A 53 1.37 7.76 -11.16
CA ILE A 53 2.36 6.79 -11.66
C ILE A 53 2.16 5.47 -10.91
N LYS A 54 1.72 4.44 -11.63
CA LYS A 54 1.58 3.08 -11.10
C LYS A 54 2.91 2.34 -11.25
N ILE A 55 3.48 1.87 -10.14
CA ILE A 55 4.76 1.16 -10.16
C ILE A 55 4.50 -0.34 -10.24
N PRO A 56 4.90 -1.01 -11.33
CA PRO A 56 4.74 -2.46 -11.48
C PRO A 56 5.79 -3.19 -10.64
N MET A 57 5.41 -3.67 -9.46
CA MET A 57 6.32 -4.43 -8.60
C MET A 57 6.51 -5.86 -9.12
N PRO A 58 7.75 -6.38 -9.08
CA PRO A 58 8.04 -7.73 -9.55
C PRO A 58 7.55 -8.80 -8.57
N ASN A 59 7.29 -9.99 -9.08
CA ASN A 59 7.00 -11.21 -8.32
C ASN A 59 5.95 -11.01 -7.22
N LYS A 60 4.75 -10.62 -7.60
CA LYS A 60 3.67 -10.32 -6.63
C LYS A 60 3.35 -11.47 -5.68
N TRP A 61 3.45 -12.72 -6.14
CA TRP A 61 3.16 -13.94 -5.38
C TRP A 61 4.34 -14.42 -4.53
N PHE A 62 5.57 -14.09 -4.92
CA PHE A 62 6.80 -14.40 -4.20
C PHE A 62 7.60 -13.12 -4.07
N ALA A 63 6.97 -12.15 -3.41
CA ALA A 63 7.54 -10.84 -3.23
C ALA A 63 8.77 -10.91 -2.33
N GLU A 64 9.80 -10.18 -2.71
CA GLU A 64 11.01 -10.06 -1.94
C GLU A 64 11.37 -8.58 -1.79
N TYR A 65 11.58 -8.14 -0.57
CA TYR A 65 11.89 -6.75 -0.25
C TYR A 65 13.04 -6.18 -1.10
N LYS A 66 14.11 -6.97 -1.28
CA LYS A 66 15.28 -6.54 -2.06
C LYS A 66 14.96 -6.21 -3.52
N TYR A 67 14.05 -6.99 -4.15
CA TYR A 67 13.66 -6.76 -5.55
C TYR A 67 12.70 -5.58 -5.67
N TRP A 68 11.81 -5.42 -4.69
CA TRP A 68 10.92 -4.29 -4.62
C TRP A 68 11.69 -2.99 -4.38
N LYS A 69 12.71 -3.02 -3.51
CA LYS A 69 13.63 -1.89 -3.30
C LYS A 69 14.30 -1.45 -4.59
N ILE A 70 14.89 -2.38 -5.35
CA ILE A 70 15.52 -2.08 -6.65
C ILE A 70 14.51 -1.44 -7.62
N MET A 71 13.28 -1.96 -7.67
CA MET A 71 12.26 -1.42 -8.57
C MET A 71 11.77 -0.05 -8.14
N PHE A 72 11.55 0.15 -6.85
CA PHE A 72 11.15 1.45 -6.30
C PHE A 72 12.20 2.53 -6.53
N GLU A 73 13.47 2.21 -6.31
CA GLU A 73 14.56 3.18 -6.52
C GLU A 73 14.70 3.63 -7.99
N LYS A 74 14.23 2.85 -8.96
CA LYS A 74 14.18 3.26 -10.37
C LYS A 74 13.19 4.39 -10.66
N VAL A 75 12.26 4.68 -9.77
CA VAL A 75 11.31 5.79 -9.98
C VAL A 75 11.85 7.14 -9.50
N PHE A 76 12.93 7.19 -8.74
CA PHE A 76 13.47 8.43 -8.18
C PHE A 76 13.82 9.51 -9.23
N PRO A 77 14.35 9.18 -10.43
CA PRO A 77 14.54 10.18 -11.47
C PRO A 77 13.24 10.87 -11.95
N TYR A 78 12.09 10.28 -11.64
CA TYR A 78 10.77 10.81 -11.97
C TYR A 78 10.12 11.61 -10.84
N PHE A 79 10.73 11.66 -9.65
CA PHE A 79 10.24 12.48 -8.55
C PHE A 79 10.22 13.96 -8.94
N GLY A 80 9.15 14.65 -8.53
CA GLY A 80 8.98 16.08 -8.68
C GLY A 80 9.38 16.84 -7.42
N GLU A 81 8.94 18.10 -7.34
CA GLU A 81 9.12 18.93 -6.15
C GLU A 81 8.26 18.47 -4.98
N GLU A 82 7.08 17.90 -5.28
CA GLU A 82 6.16 17.31 -4.31
C GLU A 82 5.71 15.93 -4.78
N ASN A 83 5.97 14.92 -3.96
CA ASN A 83 5.61 13.53 -4.26
C ASN A 83 4.71 12.98 -3.16
N ILE A 84 3.67 12.28 -3.57
CA ILE A 84 2.74 11.57 -2.69
C ILE A 84 2.90 10.07 -2.93
N LEU A 85 3.04 9.31 -1.86
CA LEU A 85 3.21 7.86 -1.89
C LEU A 85 1.93 7.19 -1.38
N ILE A 86 1.27 6.39 -2.22
CA ILE A 86 0.04 5.68 -1.87
C ILE A 86 0.28 4.19 -2.01
N TRP A 87 0.24 3.47 -0.90
CA TRP A 87 0.62 2.08 -0.85
C TRP A 87 -0.40 1.26 -0.08
N HIS A 88 -0.73 0.07 -0.62
CA HIS A 88 -1.79 -0.78 -0.11
C HIS A 88 -1.24 -2.14 0.31
N SER A 89 -1.74 -2.68 1.44
CA SER A 89 -1.44 -4.02 1.96
C SER A 89 0.07 -4.22 2.16
N LEU A 90 0.66 -5.32 1.70
CA LEU A 90 2.12 -5.57 1.72
C LEU A 90 2.94 -4.41 1.14
N GLY A 91 2.37 -3.67 0.18
CA GLY A 91 3.00 -2.45 -0.32
C GLY A 91 3.21 -1.42 0.78
N ALA A 92 2.21 -1.20 1.64
CA ALA A 92 2.33 -0.27 2.76
C ALA A 92 3.40 -0.73 3.77
N THR A 93 3.51 -2.03 4.01
CA THR A 93 4.57 -2.65 4.83
C THR A 93 5.95 -2.38 4.23
N PHE A 94 6.10 -2.58 2.91
CA PHE A 94 7.33 -2.26 2.21
C PHE A 94 7.71 -0.79 2.42
N LEU A 95 6.78 0.14 2.25
CA LEU A 95 7.06 1.57 2.36
C LEU A 95 7.46 1.96 3.79
N LEU A 96 6.78 1.41 4.81
CA LEU A 96 7.16 1.59 6.21
C LEU A 96 8.60 1.17 6.45
N LYS A 97 8.97 -0.04 6.02
CA LYS A 97 10.33 -0.55 6.13
C LYS A 97 11.33 0.29 5.35
N TYR A 98 11.01 0.59 4.09
CA TYR A 98 11.90 1.35 3.22
C TYR A 98 12.22 2.74 3.79
N LEU A 99 11.20 3.49 4.21
CA LEU A 99 11.36 4.84 4.77
C LEU A 99 11.96 4.84 6.18
N ASN A 100 11.89 3.71 6.89
CA ASN A 100 12.62 3.54 8.15
C ASN A 100 14.13 3.32 7.92
N GLU A 101 14.51 2.66 6.83
CA GLU A 101 15.89 2.38 6.46
C GLU A 101 16.55 3.51 5.64
N ASN A 102 15.74 4.27 4.88
CA ASN A 102 16.22 5.25 3.92
C ASN A 102 15.48 6.59 4.11
N TYR A 103 16.16 7.69 3.81
CA TYR A 103 15.54 9.00 3.78
C TYR A 103 15.18 9.39 2.34
N LEU A 104 13.97 9.87 2.13
CA LEU A 104 13.53 10.48 0.88
C LEU A 104 13.15 11.94 1.11
N GLU A 105 13.65 12.78 0.24
CA GLU A 105 13.27 14.20 0.18
C GLU A 105 12.02 14.39 -0.69
N ASN A 106 11.42 15.56 -0.56
CA ASN A 106 10.29 15.99 -1.41
C ASN A 106 9.04 15.09 -1.32
N ILE A 107 8.83 14.43 -0.17
CA ILE A 107 7.60 13.69 0.11
C ILE A 107 6.62 14.63 0.83
N SER A 108 5.47 14.90 0.22
CA SER A 108 4.43 15.78 0.75
C SER A 108 3.24 15.03 1.36
N GLY A 109 3.11 13.73 1.08
CA GLY A 109 2.05 12.88 1.65
C GLY A 109 2.39 11.40 1.56
N ILE A 110 2.01 10.64 2.59
CA ILE A 110 2.14 9.19 2.64
C ILE A 110 0.79 8.60 3.03
N HIS A 111 0.23 7.75 2.19
CA HIS A 111 -1.06 7.12 2.40
C HIS A 111 -0.87 5.61 2.47
N LEU A 112 -1.05 5.04 3.65
CA LEU A 112 -0.94 3.62 3.95
C LEU A 112 -2.34 3.03 4.07
N ILE A 113 -2.71 2.14 3.16
CA ILE A 113 -4.03 1.54 3.09
C ILE A 113 -3.92 0.09 3.50
N SER A 114 -4.63 -0.32 4.55
CA SER A 114 -4.56 -1.66 5.16
C SER A 114 -3.12 -2.17 5.32
N PRO A 115 -2.24 -1.44 6.02
CA PRO A 115 -0.85 -1.84 6.19
C PRO A 115 -0.74 -3.07 7.09
N ALA A 116 -0.14 -4.16 6.60
CA ALA A 116 0.20 -5.32 7.40
C ALA A 116 1.48 -5.05 8.21
N VAL A 117 1.47 -5.36 9.50
CA VAL A 117 2.58 -5.09 10.43
C VAL A 117 3.09 -6.38 11.08
N PHE A 118 2.19 -7.32 11.31
CA PHE A 118 2.48 -8.56 12.01
C PHE A 118 2.29 -9.76 11.10
N ASP A 119 3.15 -10.77 11.26
CA ASP A 119 2.92 -12.08 10.66
C ASP A 119 1.66 -12.71 11.26
N THR A 120 0.86 -13.35 10.43
CA THR A 120 -0.26 -14.21 10.84
C THR A 120 0.03 -15.66 10.44
N PRO A 121 -0.73 -16.65 10.95
CA PRO A 121 -0.57 -18.03 10.53
C PRO A 121 -0.77 -18.25 9.02
N ASP A 122 -1.63 -17.43 8.41
CA ASP A 122 -2.03 -17.55 7.01
C ASP A 122 -1.24 -16.61 6.09
N GLU A 123 -0.63 -15.55 6.66
CA GLU A 123 0.09 -14.53 5.89
C GLU A 123 1.40 -14.15 6.58
N LEU A 124 2.52 -14.44 5.93
CA LEU A 124 3.85 -14.10 6.42
C LEU A 124 4.39 -12.89 5.66
N LEU A 125 4.93 -11.93 6.39
CA LEU A 125 5.57 -10.75 5.80
C LEU A 125 6.98 -11.05 5.26
N GLY A 126 7.55 -12.18 5.63
CA GLY A 126 8.84 -12.67 5.12
C GLY A 126 9.94 -11.61 5.18
N SER A 127 10.53 -11.30 4.03
CA SER A 127 11.59 -10.30 3.94
C SER A 127 11.14 -8.86 4.17
N PHE A 128 9.82 -8.61 4.28
CA PHE A 128 9.27 -7.27 4.56
C PHE A 128 9.18 -6.94 6.05
N THR A 129 9.36 -7.92 6.94
CA THR A 129 9.34 -7.68 8.39
C THR A 129 10.32 -6.61 8.82
N PHE A 130 9.98 -5.86 9.85
CA PHE A 130 10.83 -4.84 10.47
C PHE A 130 10.72 -4.90 12.00
N LYS A 131 11.79 -4.54 12.72
CA LYS A 131 11.82 -4.61 14.19
C LYS A 131 11.20 -3.37 14.85
N ASN A 132 11.35 -2.23 14.24
CA ASN A 132 10.83 -0.94 14.70
C ASN A 132 10.75 0.05 13.54
N ILE A 133 10.09 1.18 13.76
CA ILE A 133 9.95 2.25 12.78
C ILE A 133 10.37 3.62 13.33
N GLU A 134 11.38 3.64 14.19
CA GLU A 134 11.84 4.87 14.84
C GLU A 134 12.27 5.96 13.84
N ASN A 135 12.97 5.57 12.78
CA ASN A 135 13.40 6.52 11.76
C ASN A 135 12.24 6.98 10.84
N TYR A 136 11.16 6.19 10.78
CA TYR A 136 9.96 6.58 10.02
C TYR A 136 9.21 7.74 10.69
N LYS A 137 9.33 7.95 11.99
CA LYS A 137 8.64 8.99 12.76
C LYS A 137 8.82 10.40 12.20
N LYS A 138 9.88 10.67 11.44
CA LYS A 138 10.07 11.94 10.73
C LYS A 138 8.99 12.27 9.70
N TYR A 139 8.30 11.24 9.18
CA TYR A 139 7.20 11.36 8.22
C TYR A 139 5.82 11.36 8.87
N GLU A 140 5.73 11.21 10.18
CA GLU A 140 4.48 11.00 10.91
C GLU A 140 3.40 12.04 10.59
N TRP A 141 3.77 13.32 10.51
CA TRP A 141 2.85 14.44 10.26
C TRP A 141 2.20 14.44 8.87
N ILE A 142 2.81 13.78 7.91
CA ILE A 142 2.34 13.66 6.53
C ILE A 142 1.80 12.26 6.24
N THR A 143 1.69 11.41 7.27
CA THR A 143 1.20 10.03 7.14
C THR A 143 -0.28 9.94 7.45
N TYR A 144 -1.00 9.29 6.54
CA TYR A 144 -2.40 8.91 6.64
C TYR A 144 -2.48 7.39 6.63
N ILE A 145 -3.23 6.82 7.56
CA ILE A 145 -3.47 5.39 7.68
C ILE A 145 -4.96 5.17 7.46
N TYR A 146 -5.31 4.27 6.56
CA TYR A 146 -6.69 3.90 6.22
C TYR A 146 -6.89 2.43 6.53
N HIS A 147 -7.94 2.08 7.28
CA HIS A 147 -8.27 0.69 7.54
C HIS A 147 -9.75 0.51 7.78
N SER A 148 -10.31 -0.61 7.33
CA SER A 148 -11.67 -1.01 7.62
C SER A 148 -11.71 -2.05 8.74
N LYS A 149 -12.69 -1.97 9.62
CA LYS A 149 -12.80 -2.89 10.75
C LYS A 149 -13.18 -4.32 10.34
N ASP A 150 -13.81 -4.44 9.17
CA ASP A 150 -14.21 -5.70 8.56
C ASP A 150 -13.20 -6.26 7.56
N ASP A 151 -11.96 -5.73 7.56
CA ASP A 151 -10.86 -6.27 6.76
C ASP A 151 -10.53 -7.69 7.21
N ASP A 152 -10.79 -8.67 6.35
CA ASP A 152 -10.62 -10.11 6.60
C ASP A 152 -9.23 -10.64 6.17
N ILE A 153 -8.41 -9.78 5.55
CA ILE A 153 -7.07 -10.11 5.08
C ILE A 153 -6.02 -9.58 6.06
N VAL A 154 -6.07 -8.28 6.35
CA VAL A 154 -5.13 -7.65 7.29
C VAL A 154 -5.89 -7.20 8.53
N SER A 155 -5.42 -7.65 9.71
CA SER A 155 -6.08 -7.30 10.96
C SER A 155 -6.11 -5.79 11.22
N PHE A 156 -7.28 -5.28 11.60
CA PHE A 156 -7.44 -3.88 12.00
C PHE A 156 -6.49 -3.47 13.12
N SER A 157 -6.11 -4.42 14.00
CA SER A 157 -5.14 -4.21 15.08
C SER A 157 -3.76 -3.73 14.60
N ASP A 158 -3.37 -4.05 13.36
CA ASP A 158 -2.10 -3.62 12.77
C ASP A 158 -2.07 -2.10 12.61
N SER A 159 -3.16 -1.52 12.12
CA SER A 159 -3.30 -0.07 12.01
C SER A 159 -3.49 0.61 13.36
N GLU A 160 -4.17 -0.02 14.32
CA GLU A 160 -4.25 0.50 15.69
C GLU A 160 -2.85 0.55 16.33
N TYR A 161 -2.04 -0.48 16.13
CA TYR A 161 -0.65 -0.48 16.58
C TYR A 161 0.14 0.67 15.94
N LEU A 162 0.04 0.83 14.61
CA LEU A 162 0.71 1.94 13.92
C LEU A 162 0.25 3.29 14.45
N LYS A 163 -1.04 3.49 14.69
CA LYS A 163 -1.58 4.72 15.25
C LYS A 163 -1.01 5.01 16.65
N ASN A 164 -0.80 3.99 17.47
CA ASN A 164 -0.22 4.14 18.80
C ASN A 164 1.25 4.57 18.76
N ILE A 165 2.04 4.04 17.82
CA ILE A 165 3.48 4.39 17.70
C ILE A 165 3.73 5.61 16.81
N LEU A 166 2.73 6.04 16.01
CA LEU A 166 2.72 7.24 15.17
C LEU A 166 1.53 8.13 15.56
N PRO A 167 1.48 8.69 16.79
CA PRO A 167 0.30 9.40 17.32
C PRO A 167 -0.07 10.65 16.53
N LYS A 168 0.85 11.25 15.77
CA LYS A 168 0.60 12.44 14.93
C LYS A 168 0.12 12.11 13.52
N SER A 169 0.12 10.81 13.13
CA SER A 169 -0.48 10.38 11.86
C SER A 169 -2.00 10.57 11.90
N ARG A 170 -2.59 10.72 10.74
CA ARG A 170 -4.06 10.74 10.58
C ARG A 170 -4.57 9.33 10.35
N PHE A 171 -5.59 8.93 11.10
CA PHE A 171 -6.17 7.60 11.02
C PHE A 171 -7.63 7.69 10.58
N GLU A 172 -7.91 7.18 9.40
CA GLU A 172 -9.23 7.11 8.78
C GLU A 172 -9.76 5.67 8.89
N VAL A 173 -10.83 5.51 9.68
CA VAL A 173 -11.44 4.21 9.99
C VAL A 173 -12.70 4.04 9.18
N PHE A 174 -12.86 2.87 8.59
CA PHE A 174 -14.07 2.44 7.87
C PHE A 174 -14.67 1.23 8.58
N GLU A 175 -15.97 0.98 8.32
CA GLU A 175 -16.70 -0.10 8.99
C GLU A 175 -16.98 -1.30 8.09
N ASP A 176 -17.11 -1.08 6.75
CA ASP A 176 -17.66 -2.04 5.79
C ASP A 176 -17.03 -1.96 4.38
N ILE A 177 -15.74 -1.67 4.32
CA ILE A 177 -15.00 -1.56 3.05
C ILE A 177 -14.14 -2.79 2.76
N GLY A 178 -13.92 -3.64 3.76
CA GLY A 178 -13.04 -4.80 3.66
C GLY A 178 -11.60 -4.39 3.37
N HIS A 179 -10.88 -5.16 2.56
CA HIS A 179 -9.48 -4.93 2.22
C HIS A 179 -9.28 -3.91 1.07
N PHE A 180 -10.24 -3.03 0.80
CA PHE A 180 -10.16 -1.99 -0.26
C PHE A 180 -9.91 -2.54 -1.68
N ILE A 181 -10.36 -3.75 -1.98
CA ILE A 181 -10.13 -4.41 -3.28
C ILE A 181 -11.22 -4.05 -4.29
N PHE A 182 -12.48 -4.01 -3.84
CA PHE A 182 -13.66 -3.92 -4.71
C PHE A 182 -14.25 -2.51 -4.82
N ASN A 183 -13.70 -1.53 -4.14
CA ASN A 183 -14.22 -0.16 -4.14
C ASN A 183 -13.81 0.56 -5.42
N GLU A 184 -14.78 1.06 -6.17
CA GLU A 184 -14.52 1.83 -7.40
C GLU A 184 -13.85 3.16 -7.10
N HIS A 185 -14.24 3.82 -6.00
CA HIS A 185 -13.72 5.10 -5.55
C HIS A 185 -13.37 5.05 -4.06
N LEU A 186 -12.42 5.87 -3.66
CA LEU A 186 -12.02 6.06 -2.27
C LEU A 186 -12.02 7.56 -1.95
N GLU A 187 -13.22 8.11 -1.77
CA GLU A 187 -13.45 9.55 -1.62
C GLU A 187 -12.59 10.18 -0.54
N LYS A 188 -12.46 9.49 0.60
CA LYS A 188 -11.67 9.98 1.74
C LYS A 188 -10.17 10.09 1.42
N LEU A 189 -9.64 9.19 0.60
CA LEU A 189 -8.27 9.27 0.08
C LEU A 189 -8.12 10.50 -0.81
N VAL A 190 -9.06 10.69 -1.75
CA VAL A 190 -9.07 11.83 -2.68
C VAL A 190 -9.14 13.16 -1.93
N GLU A 191 -10.01 13.28 -0.93
CA GLU A 191 -10.11 14.46 -0.06
C GLU A 191 -8.77 14.77 0.63
N ASN A 192 -8.12 13.75 1.19
CA ASN A 192 -6.88 13.93 1.94
C ASN A 192 -5.69 14.27 1.04
N ILE A 193 -5.67 13.78 -0.21
CA ILE A 193 -4.64 14.12 -1.21
C ILE A 193 -4.78 15.58 -1.67
N LYS A 194 -5.99 16.11 -1.74
CA LYS A 194 -6.28 17.49 -2.19
C LYS A 194 -6.02 18.56 -1.13
N ARG A 195 -5.74 18.19 0.10
CA ARG A 195 -5.37 19.10 1.20
C ARG A 195 -3.91 19.52 1.14
#